data_f2ebddcdc49ef7cb7f86806486592fef
#
_entry.id   f2ebddcdc49ef7cb7f86806486592fef
#
_cell.length_a   1.000
_cell.length_b   1.000
_cell.length_c   1.000
_cell.angle_alpha   90.00
_cell.angle_beta   90.00
_cell.angle_gamma   90.00
#
_symmetry.space_group_name_H-M   'P 1'
#
loop_
_entity.id
_entity.type
_entity.pdbx_description
1 polymer ?
#
loop_
_entity_poly.entity_id
_entity_poly.type
_entity_poly.pdbx_seq_one_letter_code
_entity_poly.pdbx_strand_id
1 'polypeptide(L)'
;MLPMNRLITVQNNLNLAISGLMLNLFGFIAAGTAIKFAITTPDSMHVATFVVALAGWLPALAIGITACIALLLQRRWGIVLALVALGLQLITLVPYGIVRTVLIPESREICGVITAVVLGGGTVLIIYWSQALGKWQQCHE
;
A
#
# COMPACT_ATOMS: atom_id res chain seq x y z
N MET A 1 -13.52 28.95 14.59
CA MET A 1 -13.16 27.65 15.22
C MET A 1 -13.65 26.54 14.33
N LEU A 2 -12.76 25.66 13.88
CA LEU A 2 -13.16 24.46 13.16
C LEU A 2 -13.80 23.48 14.15
N PRO A 3 -14.92 22.79 13.80
CA PRO A 3 -15.55 21.84 14.71
C PRO A 3 -14.55 20.71 15.05
N MET A 4 -14.53 20.30 16.31
CA MET A 4 -13.58 19.34 16.88
C MET A 4 -13.47 18.04 16.05
N ASN A 5 -14.56 17.58 15.45
CA ASN A 5 -14.58 16.41 14.56
C ASN A 5 -13.74 16.61 13.28
N ARG A 6 -13.62 17.83 12.76
CA ARG A 6 -12.76 18.11 11.59
C ARG A 6 -11.28 18.08 11.95
N LEU A 7 -10.92 18.59 13.13
CA LEU A 7 -9.54 18.58 13.61
C LEU A 7 -9.03 17.15 13.84
N ILE A 8 -9.85 16.29 14.44
CA ILE A 8 -9.50 14.88 14.67
C ILE A 8 -9.31 14.14 13.34
N THR A 9 -10.19 14.36 12.35
CA THR A 9 -10.08 13.73 11.02
C THR A 9 -8.82 14.19 10.27
N VAL A 10 -8.49 15.48 10.35
CA VAL A 10 -7.25 16.04 9.74
C VAL A 10 -6.02 15.42 10.39
N GLN A 11 -5.99 15.35 11.72
CA GLN A 11 -4.87 14.77 12.47
C GLN A 11 -4.68 13.29 12.16
N ASN A 12 -5.77 12.53 12.07
CA ASN A 12 -5.71 11.10 11.71
C ASN A 12 -5.18 10.90 10.29
N ASN A 13 -5.62 11.71 9.33
CA ASN A 13 -5.12 11.65 7.96
C ASN A 13 -3.64 12.03 7.86
N LEU A 14 -3.17 12.99 8.65
CA LEU A 14 -1.77 13.35 8.74
C LEU A 14 -0.92 12.20 9.28
N ASN A 15 -1.34 11.58 10.37
CA ASN A 15 -0.64 10.44 10.97
C ASN A 15 -0.60 9.25 10.01
N LEU A 16 -1.70 8.95 9.33
CA LEU A 16 -1.76 7.91 8.31
C LEU A 16 -0.86 8.22 7.11
N ALA A 17 -0.79 9.48 6.69
CA ALA A 17 0.07 9.90 5.59
C ALA A 17 1.56 9.77 5.94
N ILE A 18 1.97 10.15 7.15
CA ILE A 18 3.35 9.98 7.62
C ILE A 18 3.72 8.50 7.71
N SER A 19 2.88 7.69 8.36
CA SER A 19 3.10 6.26 8.48
C SER A 19 3.13 5.58 7.11
N GLY A 20 2.22 5.96 6.21
CA GLY A 20 2.17 5.46 4.85
C GLY A 20 3.41 5.85 4.04
N LEU A 21 3.92 7.08 4.20
CA LEU A 21 5.14 7.53 3.54
C LEU A 21 6.34 6.66 3.97
N MET A 22 6.50 6.44 5.27
CA MET A 22 7.54 5.58 5.82
C MET A 22 7.44 4.16 5.27
N LEU A 23 6.24 3.56 5.31
CA LEU A 23 6.01 2.21 4.79
C LEU A 23 6.32 2.10 3.28
N ASN A 24 5.93 3.09 2.48
CA ASN A 24 6.22 3.11 1.05
C ASN A 24 7.73 3.27 0.77
N LEU A 25 8.46 4.09 1.53
CA LEU A 25 9.91 4.21 1.42
C LEU A 25 10.61 2.90 1.78
N PHE A 26 10.23 2.25 2.88
CA PHE A 26 10.73 0.89 3.20
C PHE A 26 10.37 -0.11 2.11
N GLY A 27 9.17 -0.02 1.54
CA GLY A 27 8.74 -0.83 0.42
C GLY A 27 9.65 -0.69 -0.81
N PHE A 28 10.10 0.53 -1.12
CA PHE A 28 11.06 0.78 -2.20
C PHE A 28 12.40 0.09 -1.96
N ILE A 29 12.93 0.15 -0.75
CA ILE A 29 14.17 -0.53 -0.38
C ILE A 29 13.98 -2.05 -0.51
N ALA A 30 12.86 -2.59 -0.02
CA ALA A 30 12.54 -4.01 -0.12
C ALA A 30 12.37 -4.45 -1.58
N ALA A 31 11.69 -3.67 -2.42
CA ALA A 31 11.55 -3.96 -3.84
C ALA A 31 12.90 -3.94 -4.56
N GLY A 32 13.76 -2.95 -4.27
CA GLY A 32 15.11 -2.85 -4.83
C GLY A 32 15.98 -4.06 -4.45
N THR A 33 15.92 -4.50 -3.19
CA THR A 33 16.65 -5.70 -2.74
C THR A 33 16.12 -6.96 -3.40
N ALA A 34 14.80 -7.11 -3.54
CA ALA A 34 14.17 -8.24 -4.21
C ALA A 34 14.56 -8.31 -5.70
N ILE A 35 14.59 -7.17 -6.39
CA ILE A 35 15.02 -7.06 -7.79
C ILE A 35 16.50 -7.43 -7.92
N LYS A 36 17.36 -6.90 -7.04
CA LYS A 36 18.79 -7.26 -7.04
C LYS A 36 18.97 -8.76 -6.86
N PHE A 37 18.26 -9.37 -5.93
CA PHE A 37 18.32 -10.81 -5.67
C PHE A 37 17.84 -11.63 -6.87
N ALA A 38 16.77 -11.20 -7.54
CA ALA A 38 16.23 -11.85 -8.72
C ALA A 38 17.19 -11.85 -9.91
N ILE A 39 18.01 -10.79 -10.06
CA ILE A 39 19.00 -10.69 -11.13
C ILE A 39 20.23 -11.55 -10.84
N THR A 40 20.63 -11.66 -9.57
CA THR A 40 21.86 -12.38 -9.16
C THR A 40 21.67 -13.89 -9.05
N THR A 41 20.44 -14.35 -8.85
CA THR A 41 20.11 -15.77 -8.62
C THR A 41 18.95 -16.16 -9.55
N PRO A 42 19.22 -16.48 -10.83
CA PRO A 42 18.17 -16.80 -11.79
C PRO A 42 17.51 -18.15 -11.48
N ASP A 43 16.32 -18.06 -10.90
CA ASP A 43 15.40 -19.18 -10.69
C ASP A 43 13.98 -18.73 -11.09
N SER A 44 13.10 -19.66 -11.43
CA SER A 44 11.74 -19.36 -11.88
C SER A 44 10.95 -18.46 -10.91
N MET A 45 11.12 -18.70 -9.59
CA MET A 45 10.49 -17.87 -8.55
C MET A 45 11.09 -16.46 -8.47
N HIS A 46 12.37 -16.31 -8.75
CA HIS A 46 13.02 -15.00 -8.77
C HIS A 46 12.58 -14.18 -9.98
N VAL A 47 12.35 -14.83 -11.14
CA VAL A 47 11.78 -14.17 -12.32
C VAL A 47 10.36 -13.67 -12.02
N ALA A 48 9.52 -14.50 -11.39
CA ALA A 48 8.19 -14.08 -10.96
C ALA A 48 8.24 -12.88 -9.98
N THR A 49 9.15 -12.92 -9.01
CA THR A 49 9.39 -11.81 -8.07
C THR A 49 9.80 -10.54 -8.80
N PHE A 50 10.68 -10.64 -9.77
CA PHE A 50 11.14 -9.51 -10.59
C PHE A 50 9.98 -8.87 -11.37
N VAL A 51 9.17 -9.69 -12.04
CA VAL A 51 8.02 -9.21 -12.82
C VAL A 51 6.98 -8.53 -11.91
N VAL A 52 6.62 -9.15 -10.78
CA VAL A 52 5.66 -8.58 -9.83
C VAL A 52 6.19 -7.28 -9.21
N ALA A 53 7.47 -7.23 -8.86
CA ALA A 53 8.08 -6.04 -8.30
C ALA A 53 8.10 -4.89 -9.31
N LEU A 54 8.48 -5.15 -10.56
CA LEU A 54 8.62 -4.12 -11.57
C LEU A 54 7.28 -3.64 -12.12
N ALA A 55 6.35 -4.57 -12.42
CA ALA A 55 5.09 -4.25 -13.08
C ALA A 55 3.98 -3.81 -12.11
N GLY A 56 4.03 -4.27 -10.87
CA GLY A 56 2.96 -4.01 -9.89
C GLY A 56 3.42 -3.23 -8.67
N TRP A 57 4.45 -3.72 -8.00
CA TRP A 57 4.85 -3.19 -6.70
C TRP A 57 5.47 -1.80 -6.78
N LEU A 58 6.47 -1.58 -7.64
CA LEU A 58 7.10 -0.26 -7.81
C LEU A 58 6.11 0.83 -8.24
N PRO A 59 5.24 0.63 -9.25
CA PRO A 59 4.22 1.62 -9.58
C PRO A 59 3.27 1.91 -8.41
N ALA A 60 2.83 0.88 -7.68
CA ALA A 60 1.95 1.06 -6.53
C ALA A 60 2.61 1.88 -5.41
N LEU A 61 3.92 1.65 -5.15
CA LEU A 61 4.69 2.42 -4.18
C LEU A 61 4.87 3.89 -4.62
N ALA A 62 5.14 4.13 -5.91
CA ALA A 62 5.26 5.48 -6.46
C ALA A 62 3.96 6.27 -6.32
N ILE A 63 2.82 5.65 -6.67
CA ILE A 63 1.49 6.24 -6.48
C ILE A 63 1.22 6.45 -4.98
N GLY A 64 1.60 5.49 -4.12
CA GLY A 64 1.45 5.57 -2.68
C GLY A 64 2.22 6.74 -2.06
N ILE A 65 3.47 6.98 -2.47
CA ILE A 65 4.25 8.14 -2.02
C ILE A 65 3.58 9.44 -2.47
N THR A 66 3.16 9.51 -3.73
CA THR A 66 2.47 10.70 -4.27
C THR A 66 1.17 10.96 -3.51
N ALA A 67 0.41 9.91 -3.18
CA ALA A 67 -0.79 9.99 -2.37
C ALA A 67 -0.49 10.51 -0.96
N CYS A 68 0.55 10.00 -0.30
CA CYS A 68 0.95 10.46 1.04
C CYS A 68 1.36 11.93 1.04
N ILE A 69 2.13 12.37 0.05
CA ILE A 69 2.51 13.78 -0.11
C ILE A 69 1.26 14.66 -0.31
N ALA A 70 0.33 14.21 -1.16
CA ALA A 70 -0.92 14.93 -1.40
C ALA A 70 -1.80 15.01 -0.14
N LEU A 71 -1.84 13.97 0.68
CA LEU A 71 -2.54 13.97 1.97
C LEU A 71 -1.87 14.90 2.99
N LEU A 72 -0.53 14.95 3.03
CA LEU A 72 0.22 15.91 3.84
C LEU A 72 -0.06 17.35 3.44
N LEU A 73 -0.22 17.61 2.14
CA LEU A 73 -0.64 18.89 1.59
C LEU A 73 -2.16 19.14 1.68
N GLN A 74 -2.90 18.26 2.34
CA GLN A 74 -4.35 18.30 2.52
C GLN A 74 -5.14 18.39 1.20
N ARG A 75 -4.60 17.79 0.14
CA ARG A 75 -5.24 17.74 -1.17
C ARG A 75 -6.21 16.56 -1.25
N ARG A 76 -7.44 16.81 -1.72
CA ARG A 76 -8.53 15.80 -1.81
C ARG A 76 -8.18 14.63 -2.72
N TRP A 77 -7.53 14.91 -3.84
CA TRP A 77 -7.13 13.87 -4.78
C TRP A 77 -6.11 12.87 -4.18
N GLY A 78 -5.44 13.23 -3.08
CA GLY A 78 -4.59 12.32 -2.32
C GLY A 78 -5.33 11.07 -1.81
N ILE A 79 -6.61 11.21 -1.41
CA ILE A 79 -7.43 10.07 -0.97
C ILE A 79 -7.70 9.11 -2.13
N VAL A 80 -8.01 9.66 -3.31
CA VAL A 80 -8.24 8.84 -4.52
C VAL A 80 -6.98 8.09 -4.91
N LEU A 81 -5.83 8.76 -4.92
CA LEU A 81 -4.54 8.10 -5.20
C LEU A 81 -4.17 7.06 -4.14
N ALA A 82 -4.48 7.31 -2.86
CA ALA A 82 -4.25 6.33 -1.80
C ALA A 82 -5.09 5.06 -2.01
N LEU A 83 -6.36 5.21 -2.41
CA LEU A 83 -7.22 4.07 -2.74
C LEU A 83 -6.70 3.29 -3.96
N VAL A 84 -6.23 3.99 -5.00
CA VAL A 84 -5.63 3.35 -6.19
C VAL A 84 -4.35 2.60 -5.80
N ALA A 85 -3.46 3.23 -5.02
CA ALA A 85 -2.22 2.60 -4.57
C ALA A 85 -2.48 1.34 -3.73
N LEU A 86 -3.42 1.42 -2.78
CA LEU A 86 -3.81 0.27 -1.96
C LEU A 86 -4.44 -0.84 -2.79
N GLY A 87 -5.30 -0.50 -3.73
CA GLY A 87 -5.90 -1.47 -4.65
C GLY A 87 -4.84 -2.21 -5.46
N LEU A 88 -3.88 -1.49 -6.04
CA LEU A 88 -2.76 -2.07 -6.78
C LEU A 88 -1.88 -2.95 -5.88
N GLN A 89 -1.58 -2.50 -4.66
CA GLN A 89 -0.81 -3.29 -3.69
C GLN A 89 -1.54 -4.59 -3.33
N LEU A 90 -2.83 -4.54 -3.05
CA LEU A 90 -3.61 -5.73 -2.72
C LEU A 90 -3.68 -6.72 -3.89
N ILE A 91 -3.95 -6.23 -5.10
CA ILE A 91 -4.06 -7.09 -6.30
C ILE A 91 -2.71 -7.74 -6.64
N THR A 92 -1.59 -7.10 -6.38
CA THR A 92 -0.27 -7.60 -6.72
C THR A 92 0.37 -8.42 -5.59
N LEU A 93 0.35 -7.89 -4.36
CA LEU A 93 1.07 -8.51 -3.24
C LEU A 93 0.32 -9.69 -2.61
N VAL A 94 -1.01 -9.66 -2.58
CA VAL A 94 -1.77 -10.73 -1.93
C VAL A 94 -1.68 -12.04 -2.72
N PRO A 95 -1.96 -12.11 -4.04
CA PRO A 95 -1.78 -13.33 -4.81
C PRO A 95 -0.33 -13.83 -4.78
N TYR A 96 0.64 -12.93 -4.93
CA TYR A 96 2.05 -13.27 -4.85
C TYR A 96 2.43 -13.85 -3.49
N GLY A 97 1.97 -13.23 -2.39
CA GLY A 97 2.19 -13.70 -1.04
C GLY A 97 1.59 -15.10 -0.78
N ILE A 98 0.37 -15.34 -1.27
CA ILE A 98 -0.29 -16.65 -1.18
C ILE A 98 0.52 -17.73 -1.92
N VAL A 99 0.90 -17.46 -3.17
CA VAL A 99 1.69 -18.39 -3.98
C VAL A 99 3.01 -18.71 -3.28
N ARG A 100 3.71 -17.70 -2.77
CA ARG A 100 4.97 -17.87 -2.07
C ARG A 100 4.81 -18.65 -0.78
N THR A 101 3.75 -18.42 -0.01
CA THR A 101 3.43 -19.16 1.22
C THR A 101 3.21 -20.65 0.95
N VAL A 102 2.61 -20.98 -0.20
CA VAL A 102 2.33 -22.37 -0.59
C VAL A 102 3.59 -23.06 -1.12
N LEU A 103 4.37 -22.38 -1.97
CA LEU A 103 5.47 -23.01 -2.72
C LEU A 103 6.80 -23.04 -1.94
N ILE A 104 7.03 -22.14 -0.98
CA ILE A 104 8.29 -22.05 -0.24
C ILE A 104 8.07 -22.37 1.24
N PRO A 105 8.30 -23.62 1.69
CA PRO A 105 8.07 -24.03 3.08
C PRO A 105 8.88 -23.24 4.10
N GLU A 106 10.13 -22.86 3.76
CA GLU A 106 11.05 -22.16 4.66
C GLU A 106 10.59 -20.76 5.07
N SER A 107 9.83 -20.08 4.22
CA SER A 107 9.33 -18.73 4.49
C SER A 107 7.81 -18.68 4.70
N ARG A 108 7.16 -19.82 4.83
CA ARG A 108 5.69 -19.93 4.88
C ARG A 108 5.07 -19.06 5.96
N GLU A 109 5.57 -19.15 7.18
CA GLU A 109 5.00 -18.43 8.33
C GLU A 109 5.15 -16.92 8.15
N ILE A 110 6.35 -16.46 7.79
CA ILE A 110 6.64 -15.03 7.61
C ILE A 110 5.84 -14.45 6.45
N CYS A 111 5.83 -15.12 5.29
CA CYS A 111 5.06 -14.68 4.13
C CYS A 111 3.56 -14.71 4.39
N GLY A 112 3.06 -15.70 5.10
CA GLY A 112 1.66 -15.81 5.50
C GLY A 112 1.23 -14.67 6.41
N VAL A 113 2.01 -14.36 7.45
CA VAL A 113 1.75 -13.25 8.36
C VAL A 113 1.78 -11.90 7.62
N ILE A 114 2.81 -11.66 6.81
CA ILE A 114 2.91 -10.41 6.03
C ILE A 114 1.71 -10.26 5.09
N THR A 115 1.34 -11.33 4.39
CA THR A 115 0.19 -11.30 3.47
C THR A 115 -1.12 -11.02 4.21
N ALA A 116 -1.33 -11.64 5.38
CA ALA A 116 -2.51 -11.41 6.22
C ALA A 116 -2.56 -9.96 6.73
N VAL A 117 -1.43 -9.39 7.16
CA VAL A 117 -1.34 -8.00 7.63
C VAL A 117 -1.60 -7.02 6.48
N VAL A 118 -1.03 -7.27 5.30
CA VAL A 118 -1.26 -6.43 4.11
C VAL A 118 -2.72 -6.48 3.67
N LEU A 119 -3.32 -7.68 3.64
CA LEU A 119 -4.72 -7.84 3.28
C LEU A 119 -5.65 -7.17 4.31
N GLY A 120 -5.46 -7.44 5.57
CA GLY A 120 -6.30 -6.89 6.66
C GLY A 120 -6.14 -5.38 6.78
N GLY A 121 -4.92 -4.89 6.89
CA GLY A 121 -4.61 -3.46 6.99
C GLY A 121 -5.03 -2.67 5.76
N GLY A 122 -4.76 -3.19 4.55
CA GLY A 122 -5.17 -2.57 3.31
C GLY A 122 -6.69 -2.47 3.17
N THR A 123 -7.41 -3.54 3.54
CA THR A 123 -8.88 -3.55 3.50
C THR A 123 -9.48 -2.53 4.48
N VAL A 124 -8.96 -2.46 5.70
CA VAL A 124 -9.42 -1.48 6.70
C VAL A 124 -9.18 -0.05 6.21
N LEU A 125 -8.03 0.25 5.62
CA LEU A 125 -7.73 1.58 5.07
C LEU A 125 -8.62 1.92 3.86
N ILE A 126 -8.90 0.97 2.99
CA ILE A 126 -9.82 1.17 1.86
C ILE A 126 -11.23 1.51 2.37
N ILE A 127 -11.73 0.79 3.36
CA ILE A 127 -13.05 1.07 3.97
C ILE A 127 -13.04 2.46 4.61
N TYR A 128 -12.02 2.80 5.39
CA TYR A 128 -11.90 4.10 6.04
C TYR A 128 -11.94 5.26 5.03
N TRP A 129 -11.12 5.20 3.98
CA TRP A 129 -11.07 6.28 2.99
C TRP A 129 -12.25 6.30 2.03
N SER A 130 -12.85 5.16 1.70
CA SER A 130 -14.07 5.12 0.89
C SER A 130 -15.26 5.77 1.63
N GLN A 131 -15.37 5.57 2.94
CA GLN A 131 -16.37 6.26 3.76
C GLN A 131 -16.10 7.78 3.84
N ALA A 132 -14.84 8.18 3.91
CA ALA A 132 -14.47 9.59 3.89
C ALA A 132 -14.86 10.27 2.58
N LEU A 133 -14.68 9.60 1.43
CA LEU A 133 -15.13 10.10 0.13
C LEU A 133 -16.66 10.20 0.02
N GLY A 134 -17.40 9.19 0.51
CA GLY A 134 -18.87 9.19 0.47
C GLY A 134 -19.49 10.34 1.26
N LYS A 135 -18.96 10.66 2.44
CA LYS A 135 -19.41 11.81 3.25
C LYS A 135 -19.16 13.17 2.57
N TRP A 136 -18.16 13.23 1.70
CA TRP A 136 -17.83 14.44 0.97
C TRP A 136 -18.83 14.75 -0.17
N GLN A 137 -19.32 13.72 -0.84
CA GLN A 137 -20.33 13.87 -1.92
C GLN A 137 -21.65 14.38 -1.36
N GLN A 138 -22.07 13.89 -0.20
CA GLN A 138 -23.33 14.30 0.44
C GLN A 138 -23.32 15.74 0.98
N CYS A 139 -22.16 16.36 1.19
CA CYS A 139 -22.07 17.75 1.65
C CYS A 139 -22.08 18.78 0.51
N HIS A 140 -22.12 18.35 -0.74
CA HIS A 140 -22.04 19.21 -1.92
C HIS A 140 -23.24 19.08 -2.88
N GLU A 141 -24.22 18.24 -2.55
CA GLU A 141 -25.59 18.24 -3.11
C GLU A 141 -26.51 19.09 -2.23
#